data_06c2da7332e41f783ce4bc832d44d7c8
#
_entry.id   06c2da7332e41f783ce4bc832d44d7c8
#
_cell.length_a   1.000
_cell.length_b   1.000
_cell.length_c   1.000
_cell.angle_alpha   90.00
_cell.angle_beta   90.00
_cell.angle_gamma   90.00
#
_symmetry.space_group_name_H-M   'P 1'
#
loop_
_entity.id
_entity.type
_entity.pdbx_description
1 polymer ?
#
loop_
_entity_poly.entity_id
_entity_poly.type
_entity_poly.pdbx_seq_one_letter_code
_entity_poly.pdbx_strand_id
1 'polypeptide(L)'
;MKLIFISLGCDKNLVDTEMMLGLLRDEGYTFTDDENEAEIAIVNTCCFIGDAKEESINTLLELAELKKEGNLKVLIAAGCLAQRYRQEISEEIPEVDALVGTMAIDEIVQAVREALAGKKCEHYRAVDAEPVYGKKRIVTTGGHYAYLKIAEGCDKHCTYCVIPKVRGSYRSVPMESLVKEAEELAAAGVRELILVAQETTLYGVDLYGKKSLSKLLKKLAAIPDIYWIRILYCYPEEIDDELIAVIKSEPKICHYLDIPIQHASDTILKRMGRRTTRADLTAIIAKLREEIPDICLRTTLISGFPGETEWEHEELLEFVEEMAFDRLGVFAYSQEEDTPAALMEEQVEEELKEERRAELMELQQEIAFAKAESMVGRTLTVMIEGKVADEDAYVARTYRDAPDVDGYLFIASDATLMSGDFVKVKVTGSNEYDLIGEIEYEFTK
;
A
#
# COMPACT_ATOMS: atom_id res chain seq x y z
N MET A 1 -16.18 14.27 22.87
CA MET A 1 -16.91 14.33 21.58
C MET A 1 -16.53 13.08 20.82
N LYS A 2 -17.54 12.42 20.24
CA LYS A 2 -17.34 11.23 19.40
C LYS A 2 -16.94 11.63 17.98
N LEU A 3 -15.94 10.96 17.44
CA LEU A 3 -15.37 11.22 16.15
C LEU A 3 -15.39 9.93 15.31
N ILE A 4 -15.90 10.02 14.08
CA ILE A 4 -15.71 9.00 13.06
C ILE A 4 -14.55 9.39 12.15
N PHE A 5 -13.68 8.41 11.85
CA PHE A 5 -12.55 8.62 10.96
C PHE A 5 -12.61 7.60 9.82
N ILE A 6 -12.72 8.08 8.60
CA ILE A 6 -12.77 7.24 7.39
C ILE A 6 -11.43 7.39 6.66
N SER A 7 -10.74 6.28 6.45
CA SER A 7 -9.44 6.23 5.75
C SER A 7 -9.63 5.58 4.40
N LEU A 8 -9.44 6.35 3.33
CA LEU A 8 -9.56 5.89 1.96
C LEU A 8 -8.19 5.81 1.28
N GLY A 9 -8.10 4.96 0.26
CA GLY A 9 -6.92 4.85 -0.59
C GLY A 9 -5.86 3.88 -0.08
N CYS A 10 -4.61 4.29 -0.07
CA CYS A 10 -3.46 3.39 0.07
C CYS A 10 -2.93 3.30 1.51
N ASP A 11 -2.02 2.34 1.73
CA ASP A 11 -1.26 2.12 2.95
C ASP A 11 -0.50 3.36 3.48
N LYS A 12 -0.01 4.25 2.58
CA LYS A 12 0.61 5.52 2.99
C LYS A 12 -0.41 6.48 3.59
N ASN A 13 -1.64 6.52 3.04
CA ASN A 13 -2.76 7.24 3.64
C ASN A 13 -3.17 6.65 4.99
N LEU A 14 -3.14 5.32 5.12
CA LEU A 14 -3.45 4.65 6.38
C LEU A 14 -2.46 5.05 7.48
N VAL A 15 -1.15 5.11 7.19
CA VAL A 15 -0.15 5.61 8.16
C VAL A 15 -0.44 7.05 8.56
N ASP A 16 -0.82 7.92 7.60
CA ASP A 16 -1.23 9.30 7.91
C ASP A 16 -2.48 9.34 8.80
N THR A 17 -3.47 8.50 8.52
CA THR A 17 -4.67 8.32 9.36
C THR A 17 -4.31 7.91 10.79
N GLU A 18 -3.47 6.91 10.97
CA GLU A 18 -3.06 6.40 12.26
C GLU A 18 -2.32 7.47 13.10
N MET A 19 -1.53 8.33 12.45
CA MET A 19 -0.91 9.49 13.10
C MET A 19 -1.96 10.51 13.53
N MET A 20 -2.91 10.87 12.66
CA MET A 20 -4.00 11.78 13.00
C MET A 20 -4.86 11.26 14.15
N LEU A 21 -5.19 9.97 14.15
CA LEU A 21 -5.91 9.29 15.23
C LEU A 21 -5.14 9.38 16.56
N GLY A 22 -3.83 9.16 16.54
CA GLY A 22 -2.96 9.30 17.72
C GLY A 22 -3.00 10.69 18.32
N LEU A 23 -2.87 11.74 17.49
CA LEU A 23 -2.94 13.12 17.90
C LEU A 23 -4.31 13.51 18.49
N LEU A 24 -5.39 13.05 17.86
CA LEU A 24 -6.77 13.31 18.30
C LEU A 24 -7.07 12.61 19.62
N ARG A 25 -6.62 11.36 19.81
CA ARG A 25 -6.77 10.64 21.08
C ARG A 25 -6.03 11.35 22.22
N ASP A 26 -4.81 11.83 21.98
CA ASP A 26 -4.02 12.53 23.00
C ASP A 26 -4.68 13.85 23.44
N GLU A 27 -5.54 14.44 22.59
CA GLU A 27 -6.39 15.60 22.89
C GLU A 27 -7.74 15.24 23.55
N GLY A 28 -8.00 13.94 23.76
CA GLY A 28 -9.18 13.47 24.50
C GLY A 28 -10.43 13.24 23.63
N TYR A 29 -10.30 13.18 22.31
CA TYR A 29 -11.38 12.73 21.44
C TYR A 29 -11.58 11.22 21.58
N THR A 30 -12.84 10.78 21.48
CA THR A 30 -13.22 9.36 21.47
C THR A 30 -13.71 8.96 20.08
N PHE A 31 -13.43 7.73 19.66
CA PHE A 31 -13.78 7.24 18.34
C PHE A 31 -15.05 6.40 18.37
N THR A 32 -15.79 6.40 17.28
CA THR A 32 -16.97 5.57 17.04
C THR A 32 -16.95 5.08 15.59
N ASP A 33 -17.56 3.94 15.33
CA ASP A 33 -17.88 3.37 14.02
C ASP A 33 -19.35 3.62 13.62
N ASP A 34 -20.16 4.20 14.52
CA ASP A 34 -21.54 4.59 14.24
C ASP A 34 -21.61 6.05 13.82
N GLU A 35 -21.94 6.27 12.54
CA GLU A 35 -22.09 7.61 11.94
C GLU A 35 -23.15 8.45 12.63
N ASN A 36 -24.23 7.81 13.18
CA ASN A 36 -25.30 8.52 13.87
C ASN A 36 -24.88 9.05 15.25
N GLU A 37 -23.84 8.48 15.85
CA GLU A 37 -23.28 8.94 17.12
C GLU A 37 -22.14 9.95 16.95
N ALA A 38 -21.64 10.10 15.73
CA ALA A 38 -20.51 10.97 15.43
C ALA A 38 -20.90 12.45 15.49
N GLU A 39 -20.12 13.23 16.23
CA GLU A 39 -20.22 14.69 16.26
C GLU A 39 -19.23 15.34 15.28
N ILE A 40 -18.16 14.64 14.95
CA ILE A 40 -17.08 15.05 14.04
C ILE A 40 -16.81 13.92 13.06
N ALA A 41 -16.74 14.20 11.77
CA ALA A 41 -16.29 13.29 10.75
C ALA A 41 -15.00 13.80 10.09
N ILE A 42 -14.02 12.93 9.95
CA ILE A 42 -12.79 13.20 9.22
C ILE A 42 -12.63 12.12 8.15
N VAL A 43 -12.45 12.55 6.91
CA VAL A 43 -12.18 11.65 5.77
C VAL A 43 -10.77 11.90 5.28
N ASN A 44 -9.89 10.91 5.41
CA ASN A 44 -8.59 10.94 4.73
C ASN A 44 -8.76 10.40 3.32
N THR A 45 -8.74 11.30 2.35
CA THR A 45 -9.19 11.10 0.98
C THR A 45 -8.07 10.66 0.04
N CYS A 46 -8.44 9.98 -1.05
CA CYS A 46 -7.56 9.58 -2.14
C CYS A 46 -7.97 10.27 -3.45
N CYS A 47 -7.00 10.46 -4.37
CA CYS A 47 -7.26 10.94 -5.73
C CYS A 47 -6.25 10.38 -6.74
N PHE A 48 -5.75 9.17 -6.51
CA PHE A 48 -4.71 8.59 -7.34
C PHE A 48 -5.22 8.13 -8.71
N ILE A 49 -6.43 7.58 -8.74
CA ILE A 49 -7.16 7.16 -9.95
C ILE A 49 -8.61 7.62 -9.84
N GLY A 50 -9.34 7.60 -10.97
CA GLY A 50 -10.74 8.02 -11.06
C GLY A 50 -11.63 7.40 -9.99
N ASP A 51 -11.62 6.08 -9.85
CA ASP A 51 -12.46 5.34 -8.89
C ASP A 51 -12.20 5.78 -7.44
N ALA A 52 -10.93 5.94 -7.04
CA ALA A 52 -10.58 6.37 -5.69
C ALA A 52 -10.98 7.85 -5.43
N LYS A 53 -11.00 8.67 -6.49
CA LYS A 53 -11.49 10.04 -6.44
C LYS A 53 -13.01 10.06 -6.26
N GLU A 54 -13.73 9.25 -7.03
CA GLU A 54 -15.19 9.11 -6.93
C GLU A 54 -15.61 8.59 -5.55
N GLU A 55 -14.96 7.55 -5.03
CA GLU A 55 -15.17 7.04 -3.67
C GLU A 55 -15.01 8.15 -2.63
N SER A 56 -13.93 8.92 -2.72
CA SER A 56 -13.66 10.02 -1.78
C SER A 56 -14.72 11.13 -1.85
N ILE A 57 -15.17 11.48 -3.04
CA ILE A 57 -16.22 12.50 -3.23
C ILE A 57 -17.56 11.99 -2.68
N ASN A 58 -17.94 10.76 -3.03
CA ASN A 58 -19.21 10.17 -2.57
C ASN A 58 -19.24 10.06 -1.04
N THR A 59 -18.15 9.63 -0.39
CA THR A 59 -18.06 9.60 1.07
C THR A 59 -18.23 11.00 1.69
N LEU A 60 -17.62 12.03 1.11
CA LEU A 60 -17.81 13.41 1.61
C LEU A 60 -19.24 13.90 1.43
N LEU A 61 -19.92 13.56 0.31
CA LEU A 61 -21.30 13.93 0.05
C LEU A 61 -22.27 13.22 1.00
N GLU A 62 -22.07 11.93 1.26
CA GLU A 62 -22.88 11.17 2.23
C GLU A 62 -22.77 11.78 3.63
N LEU A 63 -21.57 12.10 4.09
CA LEU A 63 -21.37 12.75 5.38
C LEU A 63 -21.90 14.20 5.42
N ALA A 64 -21.88 14.89 4.29
CA ALA A 64 -22.49 16.22 4.17
C ALA A 64 -24.03 16.17 4.36
N GLU A 65 -24.71 15.13 3.85
CA GLU A 65 -26.13 14.93 4.11
C GLU A 65 -26.40 14.58 5.58
N LEU A 66 -25.59 13.70 6.20
CA LEU A 66 -25.68 13.42 7.63
C LEU A 66 -25.48 14.67 8.49
N LYS A 67 -24.64 15.59 8.05
CA LYS A 67 -24.45 16.87 8.73
C LYS A 67 -25.69 17.75 8.67
N LYS A 68 -26.46 17.73 7.58
CA LYS A 68 -27.74 18.49 7.44
C LYS A 68 -28.84 17.92 8.31
N GLU A 69 -28.91 16.60 8.45
CA GLU A 69 -30.02 15.87 9.05
C GLU A 69 -29.75 15.36 10.47
N GLY A 70 -28.47 15.25 10.89
CA GLY A 70 -28.05 14.52 12.07
C GLY A 70 -27.31 15.30 13.13
N ASN A 71 -26.52 14.57 13.93
CA ASN A 71 -25.72 15.10 15.03
C ASN A 71 -24.33 15.59 14.58
N LEU A 72 -23.96 15.33 13.35
CA LEU A 72 -22.64 15.70 12.83
C LEU A 72 -22.49 17.22 12.79
N LYS A 73 -21.54 17.75 13.55
CA LYS A 73 -21.28 19.19 13.70
C LYS A 73 -20.18 19.67 12.77
N VAL A 74 -19.17 18.82 12.56
CA VAL A 74 -17.96 19.14 11.82
C VAL A 74 -17.64 18.04 10.82
N LEU A 75 -17.35 18.44 9.58
CA LEU A 75 -16.87 17.58 8.50
C LEU A 75 -15.52 18.10 8.02
N ILE A 76 -14.50 17.25 8.03
CA ILE A 76 -13.14 17.58 7.59
C ILE A 76 -12.71 16.65 6.47
N ALA A 77 -12.20 17.21 5.39
CA ALA A 77 -11.51 16.47 4.34
C ALA A 77 -10.00 16.64 4.50
N ALA A 78 -9.29 15.51 4.58
CA ALA A 78 -7.83 15.46 4.65
C ALA A 78 -7.24 14.65 3.49
N GLY A 79 -5.93 14.70 3.28
CA GLY A 79 -5.23 13.82 2.36
C GLY A 79 -5.14 14.30 0.92
N CYS A 80 -5.07 13.33 -0.02
CA CYS A 80 -4.67 13.61 -1.41
C CYS A 80 -5.72 14.39 -2.21
N LEU A 81 -7.00 14.08 -2.07
CA LEU A 81 -8.06 14.82 -2.75
C LEU A 81 -8.13 16.26 -2.21
N ALA A 82 -8.11 16.41 -0.88
CA ALA A 82 -8.09 17.72 -0.23
C ALA A 82 -6.87 18.55 -0.68
N GLN A 83 -5.71 17.92 -0.90
CA GLN A 83 -4.51 18.59 -1.41
C GLN A 83 -4.67 19.06 -2.86
N ARG A 84 -5.26 18.24 -3.73
CA ARG A 84 -5.32 18.47 -5.19
C ARG A 84 -6.49 19.35 -5.60
N TYR A 85 -7.67 19.12 -5.02
CA TYR A 85 -8.95 19.75 -5.40
C TYR A 85 -9.49 20.67 -4.30
N ARG A 86 -8.59 21.45 -3.71
CA ARG A 86 -8.87 22.36 -2.59
C ARG A 86 -10.01 23.33 -2.88
N GLN A 87 -9.96 23.97 -4.04
CA GLN A 87 -10.93 24.99 -4.42
C GLN A 87 -12.29 24.35 -4.74
N GLU A 88 -12.27 23.28 -5.51
CA GLU A 88 -13.47 22.56 -5.94
C GLU A 88 -14.23 21.99 -4.73
N ILE A 89 -13.53 21.39 -3.75
CA ILE A 89 -14.20 20.91 -2.53
C ILE A 89 -14.82 22.08 -1.75
N SER A 90 -14.12 23.22 -1.65
CA SER A 90 -14.64 24.39 -0.91
C SER A 90 -15.86 24.99 -1.58
N GLU A 91 -15.95 24.95 -2.92
CA GLU A 91 -17.05 25.52 -3.71
C GLU A 91 -18.22 24.56 -3.84
N GLU A 92 -17.96 23.26 -4.12
CA GLU A 92 -18.99 22.27 -4.47
C GLU A 92 -19.53 21.51 -3.24
N ILE A 93 -18.75 21.40 -2.17
CA ILE A 93 -19.17 20.73 -0.91
C ILE A 93 -19.05 21.71 0.26
N PRO A 94 -19.93 22.74 0.33
CA PRO A 94 -19.83 23.78 1.33
C PRO A 94 -20.06 23.27 2.76
N GLU A 95 -20.50 22.06 2.98
CA GLU A 95 -20.64 21.41 4.28
C GLU A 95 -19.29 21.04 4.91
N VAL A 96 -18.21 20.92 4.12
CA VAL A 96 -16.85 20.70 4.63
C VAL A 96 -16.39 21.96 5.38
N ASP A 97 -16.04 21.80 6.64
CA ASP A 97 -15.62 22.89 7.54
C ASP A 97 -14.11 23.15 7.50
N ALA A 98 -13.33 22.10 7.27
CA ALA A 98 -11.88 22.22 7.21
C ALA A 98 -11.26 21.31 6.13
N LEU A 99 -10.19 21.81 5.53
CA LEU A 99 -9.35 21.08 4.60
C LEU A 99 -7.94 20.92 5.19
N VAL A 100 -7.39 19.69 5.12
CA VAL A 100 -6.04 19.38 5.62
C VAL A 100 -5.22 18.73 4.52
N GLY A 101 -4.20 19.42 4.03
CA GLY A 101 -3.31 18.90 2.99
C GLY A 101 -2.39 17.78 3.48
N THR A 102 -1.80 17.05 2.54
CA THR A 102 -0.95 15.87 2.78
C THR A 102 0.25 16.13 3.70
N MET A 103 0.83 17.35 3.66
CA MET A 103 1.97 17.72 4.49
C MET A 103 1.58 18.46 5.79
N ALA A 104 0.27 18.58 6.08
CA ALA A 104 -0.24 19.29 7.26
C ALA A 104 -1.06 18.37 8.20
N ILE A 105 -0.93 17.04 8.08
CA ILE A 105 -1.71 16.07 8.85
C ILE A 105 -1.54 16.23 10.37
N ASP A 106 -0.42 16.73 10.84
CA ASP A 106 -0.17 17.02 12.25
C ASP A 106 -0.89 18.30 12.76
N GLU A 107 -1.53 19.06 11.88
CA GLU A 107 -2.39 20.18 12.22
C GLU A 107 -3.88 19.79 12.39
N ILE A 108 -4.20 18.49 12.30
CA ILE A 108 -5.57 17.98 12.38
C ILE A 108 -6.30 18.41 13.64
N VAL A 109 -5.62 18.44 14.79
CA VAL A 109 -6.21 18.89 16.06
C VAL A 109 -6.62 20.36 16.00
N GLN A 110 -5.79 21.19 15.37
CA GLN A 110 -6.09 22.62 15.20
C GLN A 110 -7.27 22.79 14.24
N ALA A 111 -7.30 22.06 13.12
CA ALA A 111 -8.40 22.08 12.16
C ALA A 111 -9.73 21.74 12.84
N VAL A 112 -9.76 20.67 13.66
CA VAL A 112 -10.96 20.29 14.44
C VAL A 112 -11.38 21.41 15.40
N ARG A 113 -10.46 22.03 16.13
CA ARG A 113 -10.77 23.12 17.08
C ARG A 113 -11.33 24.36 16.39
N GLU A 114 -10.75 24.74 15.25
CA GLU A 114 -11.23 25.89 14.47
C GLU A 114 -12.61 25.64 13.87
N ALA A 115 -12.83 24.43 13.31
CA ALA A 115 -14.12 24.02 12.76
C ALA A 115 -15.22 23.98 13.84
N LEU A 116 -14.93 23.44 15.04
CA LEU A 116 -15.86 23.47 16.17
C LEU A 116 -16.20 24.88 16.66
N ALA A 117 -15.30 25.84 16.46
CA ALA A 117 -15.56 27.24 16.73
C ALA A 117 -16.39 27.94 15.63
N GLY A 118 -16.84 27.19 14.61
CA GLY A 118 -17.63 27.69 13.48
C GLY A 118 -16.80 28.44 12.42
N LYS A 119 -15.48 28.25 12.42
CA LYS A 119 -14.58 28.89 11.47
C LYS A 119 -14.24 27.87 10.36
N LYS A 120 -14.56 28.18 9.11
CA LYS A 120 -14.00 27.44 7.97
C LYS A 120 -12.50 27.69 7.90
N CYS A 121 -11.71 26.64 7.78
CA CYS A 121 -10.25 26.74 7.79
C CYS A 121 -9.59 25.76 6.84
N GLU A 122 -8.37 26.08 6.49
CA GLU A 122 -7.54 25.29 5.60
C GLU A 122 -6.12 25.25 6.14
N HIS A 123 -5.59 24.03 6.21
CA HIS A 123 -4.25 23.76 6.70
C HIS A 123 -3.43 23.11 5.60
N TYR A 124 -2.51 23.87 5.03
CA TYR A 124 -1.62 23.42 3.96
C TYR A 124 -0.19 23.84 4.23
N ARG A 125 0.74 22.97 3.86
CA ARG A 125 2.16 23.28 3.72
C ARG A 125 2.58 23.06 2.27
N ALA A 126 3.76 23.55 1.91
CA ALA A 126 4.36 23.23 0.63
C ALA A 126 4.46 21.71 0.48
N VAL A 127 4.13 21.18 -0.71
CA VAL A 127 4.19 19.72 -0.96
C VAL A 127 5.59 19.14 -0.75
N ASP A 128 6.63 19.96 -0.86
CA ASP A 128 8.03 19.63 -0.59
C ASP A 128 8.48 19.91 0.86
N ALA A 129 7.53 20.22 1.77
CA ALA A 129 7.86 20.35 3.18
C ALA A 129 8.38 19.02 3.74
N GLU A 130 9.11 19.10 4.85
CA GLU A 130 9.60 17.91 5.56
C GLU A 130 8.43 16.98 5.90
N PRO A 131 8.56 15.66 5.67
CA PRO A 131 7.51 14.69 6.01
C PRO A 131 7.18 14.73 7.50
N VAL A 132 5.93 14.48 7.83
CA VAL A 132 5.51 14.31 9.23
C VAL A 132 5.93 12.91 9.69
N TYR A 133 6.74 12.84 10.74
CA TYR A 133 7.19 11.59 11.36
C TYR A 133 7.39 11.75 12.89
N GLY A 134 7.65 10.64 13.58
CA GLY A 134 7.94 10.64 15.02
C GLY A 134 6.74 10.99 15.90
N LYS A 135 5.52 10.95 15.37
CA LYS A 135 4.28 11.11 16.13
C LYS A 135 3.80 9.75 16.62
N LYS A 136 3.19 9.72 17.80
CA LYS A 136 2.46 8.54 18.24
C LYS A 136 1.28 8.30 17.33
N ARG A 137 1.05 7.04 16.98
CA ARG A 137 -0.08 6.64 16.15
C ARG A 137 -0.91 5.53 16.81
N ILE A 138 -2.15 5.40 16.36
CA ILE A 138 -3.01 4.26 16.70
C ILE A 138 -2.95 3.30 15.53
N VAL A 139 -2.36 2.12 15.75
CA VAL A 139 -2.33 1.06 14.73
C VAL A 139 -3.74 0.50 14.56
N THR A 140 -4.22 0.47 13.31
CA THR A 140 -5.58 0.03 12.96
C THR A 140 -5.61 -1.31 12.21
N THR A 141 -4.46 -1.90 11.95
CA THR A 141 -4.24 -3.15 11.19
C THR A 141 -4.28 -4.41 12.07
N GLY A 142 -5.23 -4.54 13.00
CA GLY A 142 -5.33 -5.73 13.87
C GLY A 142 -4.22 -5.87 14.91
N GLY A 143 -3.19 -5.04 14.90
CA GLY A 143 -2.15 -4.93 15.94
C GLY A 143 -0.95 -5.88 15.78
N HIS A 144 -1.01 -6.87 14.90
CA HIS A 144 0.09 -7.83 14.68
C HIS A 144 0.99 -7.48 13.50
N TYR A 145 0.54 -6.63 12.59
CA TYR A 145 1.37 -6.02 11.55
C TYR A 145 1.15 -4.51 11.50
N ALA A 146 2.10 -3.78 10.93
CA ALA A 146 1.98 -2.35 10.71
C ALA A 146 2.78 -1.91 9.49
N TYR A 147 2.24 -0.92 8.78
CA TYR A 147 2.98 -0.23 7.73
C TYR A 147 3.97 0.76 8.33
N LEU A 148 5.20 0.78 7.82
CA LEU A 148 6.23 1.74 8.19
C LEU A 148 6.55 2.62 6.97
N LYS A 149 6.07 3.86 7.00
CA LYS A 149 6.30 4.82 5.90
C LYS A 149 7.70 5.39 5.99
N ILE A 150 8.61 4.94 5.10
CA ILE A 150 10.04 5.26 5.16
C ILE A 150 10.44 6.51 4.36
N ALA A 151 9.58 6.94 3.44
CA ALA A 151 9.78 8.15 2.65
C ALA A 151 8.45 8.72 2.16
N GLU A 152 8.46 9.95 1.66
CA GLU A 152 7.33 10.66 1.08
C GLU A 152 7.73 11.29 -0.25
N GLY A 153 6.78 11.30 -1.22
CA GLY A 153 6.99 11.89 -2.55
C GLY A 153 7.78 11.00 -3.52
N CYS A 154 7.93 11.45 -4.77
CA CYS A 154 8.61 10.67 -5.81
C CYS A 154 9.17 11.57 -6.92
N ASP A 155 10.43 11.31 -7.33
CA ASP A 155 11.14 12.05 -8.39
C ASP A 155 11.18 11.29 -9.73
N LYS A 156 10.41 10.22 -9.89
CA LYS A 156 10.40 9.43 -11.14
C LYS A 156 9.68 10.12 -12.29
N HIS A 157 8.68 10.96 -11.97
CA HIS A 157 7.89 11.72 -12.94
C HIS A 157 7.29 10.88 -14.07
N CYS A 158 6.76 9.69 -13.75
CA CYS A 158 6.01 8.88 -14.71
C CYS A 158 4.86 9.69 -15.29
N THR A 159 4.63 9.59 -16.60
CA THR A 159 3.72 10.49 -17.33
C THR A 159 2.25 10.37 -16.94
N TYR A 160 1.85 9.26 -16.33
CA TYR A 160 0.49 8.98 -15.83
C TYR A 160 0.27 9.36 -14.36
N CYS A 161 1.32 9.79 -13.64
CA CYS A 161 1.31 9.82 -12.19
C CYS A 161 1.17 11.24 -11.63
N VAL A 162 0.23 11.42 -10.71
CA VAL A 162 -0.04 12.70 -10.01
C VAL A 162 0.77 12.88 -8.73
N ILE A 163 1.49 11.86 -8.26
CA ILE A 163 2.19 11.86 -6.96
C ILE A 163 3.11 13.08 -6.78
N PRO A 164 3.96 13.49 -7.74
CA PRO A 164 4.83 14.65 -7.55
C PRO A 164 4.05 15.94 -7.25
N LYS A 165 2.81 16.06 -7.75
CA LYS A 165 1.95 17.23 -7.52
C LYS A 165 1.24 17.20 -6.15
N VAL A 166 0.98 16.00 -5.63
CA VAL A 166 0.17 15.78 -4.42
C VAL A 166 1.02 15.50 -3.20
N ARG A 167 2.17 14.82 -3.38
CA ARG A 167 3.09 14.39 -2.32
C ARG A 167 4.49 15.00 -2.44
N GLY A 168 4.76 15.74 -3.53
CA GLY A 168 6.02 16.44 -3.78
C GLY A 168 7.20 15.56 -4.19
N SER A 169 8.40 16.13 -4.10
CA SER A 169 9.66 15.46 -4.36
C SER A 169 9.97 14.36 -3.33
N TYR A 170 10.90 13.48 -3.66
CA TYR A 170 11.30 12.38 -2.79
C TYR A 170 12.03 12.86 -1.52
N ARG A 171 11.55 12.43 -0.35
CA ARG A 171 12.12 12.78 0.96
C ARG A 171 12.07 11.58 1.89
N SER A 172 13.23 11.10 2.32
CA SER A 172 13.36 10.00 3.27
C SER A 172 13.08 10.45 4.71
N VAL A 173 12.51 9.56 5.51
CA VAL A 173 12.43 9.74 6.96
C VAL A 173 13.79 9.34 7.58
N PRO A 174 14.34 10.08 8.54
CA PRO A 174 15.61 9.74 9.19
C PRO A 174 15.59 8.32 9.79
N MET A 175 16.68 7.57 9.56
CA MET A 175 16.79 6.16 9.94
C MET A 175 16.56 5.93 11.44
N GLU A 176 17.07 6.82 12.28
CA GLU A 176 16.93 6.75 13.73
C GLU A 176 15.48 6.90 14.18
N SER A 177 14.71 7.74 13.48
CA SER A 177 13.27 7.92 13.72
C SER A 177 12.47 6.67 13.34
N LEU A 178 12.81 6.05 12.20
CA LEU A 178 12.18 4.79 11.75
C LEU A 178 12.48 3.62 12.69
N VAL A 179 13.72 3.49 13.15
CA VAL A 179 14.09 2.45 14.10
C VAL A 179 13.34 2.62 15.43
N LYS A 180 13.28 3.86 15.93
CA LYS A 180 12.52 4.16 17.16
C LYS A 180 11.03 3.84 16.99
N GLU A 181 10.43 4.24 15.89
CA GLU A 181 9.02 3.92 15.60
C GLU A 181 8.79 2.41 15.52
N ALA A 182 9.68 1.67 14.85
CA ALA A 182 9.62 0.23 14.76
C ALA A 182 9.77 -0.47 16.13
N GLU A 183 10.63 0.05 17.01
CA GLU A 183 10.75 -0.45 18.39
C GLU A 183 9.47 -0.20 19.20
N GLU A 184 8.85 0.97 19.06
CA GLU A 184 7.56 1.30 19.70
C GLU A 184 6.43 0.39 19.19
N LEU A 185 6.37 0.12 17.88
CA LEU A 185 5.41 -0.80 17.26
C LEU A 185 5.62 -2.24 17.77
N ALA A 186 6.86 -2.72 17.80
CA ALA A 186 7.19 -4.05 18.30
C ALA A 186 6.78 -4.22 19.77
N ALA A 187 7.05 -3.21 20.61
CA ALA A 187 6.63 -3.18 22.02
C ALA A 187 5.10 -3.17 22.18
N ALA A 188 4.36 -2.62 21.21
CA ALA A 188 2.90 -2.64 21.17
C ALA A 188 2.30 -3.97 20.66
N GLY A 189 3.12 -4.93 20.21
CA GLY A 189 2.67 -6.25 19.76
C GLY A 189 2.81 -6.52 18.27
N VAL A 190 3.27 -5.55 17.48
CA VAL A 190 3.52 -5.74 16.03
C VAL A 190 4.63 -6.78 15.83
N ARG A 191 4.41 -7.69 14.89
CA ARG A 191 5.31 -8.79 14.52
C ARG A 191 5.81 -8.69 13.10
N GLU A 192 5.04 -8.05 12.21
CA GLU A 192 5.44 -7.77 10.82
C GLU A 192 5.49 -6.27 10.58
N LEU A 193 6.61 -5.79 10.02
CA LEU A 193 6.75 -4.44 9.48
C LEU A 193 6.67 -4.48 7.95
N ILE A 194 5.80 -3.66 7.38
CA ILE A 194 5.65 -3.52 5.94
C ILE A 194 6.16 -2.14 5.54
N LEU A 195 7.32 -2.11 4.89
CA LEU A 195 7.96 -0.87 4.48
C LEU A 195 7.28 -0.31 3.24
N VAL A 196 6.83 0.93 3.35
CA VAL A 196 6.09 1.62 2.29
C VAL A 196 6.63 3.01 2.02
N ALA A 197 6.60 3.40 0.76
CA ALA A 197 6.79 4.74 0.24
C ALA A 197 6.20 4.78 -1.17
N GLN A 198 6.28 5.91 -1.87
CA GLN A 198 6.02 5.93 -3.31
C GLN A 198 7.15 5.27 -4.12
N GLU A 199 8.33 5.21 -3.52
CA GLU A 199 9.54 4.54 -4.00
C GLU A 199 10.38 4.13 -2.78
N THR A 200 10.52 2.84 -2.51
CA THR A 200 11.25 2.36 -1.32
C THR A 200 12.73 2.14 -1.58
N THR A 201 13.10 1.77 -2.80
CA THR A 201 14.48 1.38 -3.16
C THR A 201 15.47 2.53 -3.17
N LEU A 202 15.01 3.79 -3.30
CA LEU A 202 15.86 5.00 -3.21
C LEU A 202 16.08 5.49 -1.78
N TYR A 203 15.57 4.80 -0.76
CA TYR A 203 15.67 5.25 0.62
C TYR A 203 17.07 5.71 1.01
N GLY A 204 17.15 6.93 1.52
CA GLY A 204 18.35 7.55 2.07
C GLY A 204 19.25 8.27 1.07
N VAL A 205 18.94 8.27 -0.23
CA VAL A 205 19.76 8.97 -1.23
C VAL A 205 19.83 10.46 -0.93
N ASP A 206 18.70 11.06 -0.57
CA ASP A 206 18.58 12.48 -0.21
C ASP A 206 19.27 12.82 1.11
N LEU A 207 19.14 11.97 2.14
CA LEU A 207 19.69 12.21 3.47
C LEU A 207 21.16 11.81 3.62
N TYR A 208 21.58 10.72 2.97
CA TYR A 208 22.89 10.09 3.20
C TYR A 208 23.79 10.08 1.94
N GLY A 209 23.30 10.63 0.82
CA GLY A 209 24.02 10.68 -0.45
C GLY A 209 24.18 9.32 -1.15
N LYS A 210 23.50 8.28 -0.67
CA LYS A 210 23.51 6.91 -1.23
C LYS A 210 22.27 6.11 -0.81
N LYS A 211 21.94 5.08 -1.59
CA LYS A 211 20.93 4.11 -1.21
C LYS A 211 21.26 3.51 0.16
N SER A 212 20.31 3.47 1.05
CA SER A 212 20.50 3.06 2.44
C SER A 212 19.43 2.10 2.94
N LEU A 213 18.55 1.58 2.04
CA LEU A 213 17.53 0.62 2.39
C LEU A 213 18.12 -0.64 3.03
N SER A 214 19.17 -1.21 2.45
CA SER A 214 19.87 -2.37 2.98
C SER A 214 20.37 -2.16 4.43
N LYS A 215 20.83 -0.95 4.74
CA LYS A 215 21.27 -0.59 6.09
C LYS A 215 20.08 -0.45 7.05
N LEU A 216 18.97 0.14 6.58
CA LEU A 216 17.74 0.24 7.37
C LEU A 216 17.20 -1.15 7.70
N LEU A 217 17.09 -2.03 6.71
CA LEU A 217 16.63 -3.42 6.88
C LEU A 217 17.40 -4.18 7.95
N LYS A 218 18.73 -4.10 7.94
CA LYS A 218 19.59 -4.73 8.97
C LYS A 218 19.29 -4.18 10.38
N LYS A 219 19.02 -2.89 10.52
CA LYS A 219 18.67 -2.29 11.83
C LYS A 219 17.29 -2.73 12.28
N LEU A 220 16.32 -2.76 11.40
CA LEU A 220 14.96 -3.22 11.73
C LEU A 220 14.94 -4.72 12.07
N ALA A 221 15.70 -5.54 11.35
CA ALA A 221 15.85 -6.97 11.63
C ALA A 221 16.50 -7.25 13.00
N ALA A 222 17.30 -6.32 13.52
CA ALA A 222 17.89 -6.44 14.85
C ALA A 222 16.88 -6.26 15.99
N ILE A 223 15.67 -5.77 15.73
CA ILE A 223 14.60 -5.64 16.74
C ILE A 223 14.08 -7.04 17.09
N PRO A 224 14.16 -7.48 18.35
CA PRO A 224 13.89 -8.88 18.73
C PRO A 224 12.47 -9.34 18.36
N ASP A 225 11.47 -8.51 18.66
CA ASP A 225 10.05 -8.85 18.55
C ASP A 225 9.47 -8.68 17.14
N ILE A 226 10.24 -8.20 16.18
CA ILE A 226 9.89 -8.22 14.77
C ILE A 226 10.34 -9.55 14.17
N TYR A 227 9.42 -10.24 13.51
CA TYR A 227 9.63 -11.54 12.89
C TYR A 227 9.63 -11.47 11.38
N TRP A 228 8.83 -10.55 10.78
CA TRP A 228 8.78 -10.31 9.34
C TRP A 228 8.99 -8.84 9.00
N ILE A 229 9.73 -8.63 7.92
CA ILE A 229 9.91 -7.32 7.27
C ILE A 229 9.61 -7.52 5.79
N ARG A 230 8.59 -6.83 5.29
CA ARG A 230 8.16 -6.86 3.90
C ARG A 230 8.46 -5.53 3.22
N ILE A 231 8.80 -5.56 1.93
CA ILE A 231 9.13 -4.36 1.16
C ILE A 231 8.16 -4.25 0.01
N LEU A 232 7.45 -3.13 -0.06
CA LEU A 232 6.55 -2.80 -1.16
C LEU A 232 7.10 -1.64 -1.98
N TYR A 233 6.60 -1.44 -3.21
CA TYR A 233 6.90 -0.32 -4.11
C TYR A 233 8.38 -0.20 -4.48
N CYS A 234 8.97 -1.29 -4.99
CA CYS A 234 10.35 -1.32 -5.47
C CYS A 234 10.42 -0.98 -6.96
N TYR A 235 11.23 -0.01 -7.34
CA TYR A 235 11.50 0.23 -8.75
C TYR A 235 12.58 -0.73 -9.26
N PRO A 236 12.35 -1.42 -10.41
CA PRO A 236 13.25 -2.48 -10.87
C PRO A 236 14.67 -2.00 -11.11
N GLU A 237 14.87 -0.81 -11.69
CA GLU A 237 16.19 -0.22 -11.96
C GLU A 237 16.96 0.20 -10.71
N GLU A 238 16.30 0.23 -9.57
CA GLU A 238 16.93 0.65 -8.30
C GLU A 238 17.31 -0.54 -7.41
N ILE A 239 16.90 -1.76 -7.76
CA ILE A 239 17.24 -2.97 -7.01
C ILE A 239 18.72 -3.32 -7.30
N ASP A 240 19.57 -3.19 -6.29
CA ASP A 240 21.00 -3.44 -6.40
C ASP A 240 21.43 -4.74 -5.68
N ASP A 241 22.70 -5.13 -5.90
CA ASP A 241 23.26 -6.34 -5.34
C ASP A 241 23.31 -6.33 -3.81
N GLU A 242 23.47 -5.17 -3.19
CA GLU A 242 23.48 -5.05 -1.73
C GLU A 242 22.09 -5.35 -1.16
N LEU A 243 21.04 -4.87 -1.81
CA LEU A 243 19.65 -5.14 -1.41
C LEU A 243 19.33 -6.64 -1.57
N ILE A 244 19.67 -7.24 -2.73
CA ILE A 244 19.46 -8.67 -2.99
C ILE A 244 20.18 -9.51 -1.94
N ALA A 245 21.45 -9.20 -1.64
CA ALA A 245 22.23 -9.92 -0.65
C ALA A 245 21.64 -9.85 0.76
N VAL A 246 21.08 -8.71 1.14
CA VAL A 246 20.42 -8.54 2.45
C VAL A 246 19.13 -9.33 2.52
N ILE A 247 18.28 -9.27 1.48
CA ILE A 247 17.04 -10.06 1.43
C ILE A 247 17.34 -11.56 1.53
N LYS A 248 18.35 -12.03 0.77
CA LYS A 248 18.79 -13.42 0.75
C LYS A 248 19.30 -13.92 2.11
N SER A 249 20.03 -13.08 2.85
CA SER A 249 20.77 -13.49 4.04
C SER A 249 20.09 -13.24 5.37
N GLU A 250 19.10 -12.34 5.42
CA GLU A 250 18.43 -11.97 6.66
C GLU A 250 17.08 -12.70 6.77
N PRO A 251 16.93 -13.66 7.69
CA PRO A 251 15.76 -14.53 7.74
C PRO A 251 14.46 -13.83 8.14
N LYS A 252 14.53 -12.62 8.69
CA LYS A 252 13.35 -11.82 9.01
C LYS A 252 12.80 -11.05 7.81
N ILE A 253 13.57 -10.90 6.74
CA ILE A 253 13.09 -10.24 5.54
C ILE A 253 12.34 -11.26 4.68
N CYS A 254 11.07 -10.98 4.41
CA CYS A 254 10.28 -11.81 3.52
C CYS A 254 10.94 -11.91 2.14
N HIS A 255 11.08 -13.12 1.60
CA HIS A 255 11.45 -13.32 0.20
C HIS A 255 10.26 -12.93 -0.70
N TYR A 256 9.94 -11.64 -0.67
CA TYR A 256 8.81 -11.05 -1.36
C TYR A 256 9.21 -9.63 -1.80
N LEU A 257 8.99 -9.32 -3.07
CA LEU A 257 9.18 -7.97 -3.61
C LEU A 257 7.98 -7.57 -4.47
N ASP A 258 7.42 -6.42 -4.19
CA ASP A 258 6.46 -5.74 -5.04
C ASP A 258 7.21 -4.79 -5.98
N ILE A 259 7.19 -5.11 -7.27
CA ILE A 259 7.95 -4.44 -8.34
C ILE A 259 7.00 -3.98 -9.43
N PRO A 260 6.33 -2.81 -9.29
CA PRO A 260 5.38 -2.33 -10.29
C PRO A 260 6.10 -1.93 -11.59
N ILE A 261 6.11 -2.83 -12.58
CA ILE A 261 6.75 -2.62 -13.87
C ILE A 261 5.92 -1.77 -14.82
N GLN A 262 4.61 -1.79 -14.67
CA GLN A 262 3.57 -1.08 -15.41
C GLN A 262 3.30 -1.60 -16.82
N HIS A 263 4.30 -1.93 -17.61
CA HIS A 263 4.22 -2.49 -18.95
C HIS A 263 5.52 -3.25 -19.31
N ALA A 264 5.52 -3.98 -20.45
CA ALA A 264 6.69 -4.69 -20.94
C ALA A 264 7.16 -4.21 -22.33
N SER A 265 6.31 -3.55 -23.12
CA SER A 265 6.74 -2.97 -24.41
C SER A 265 7.64 -1.76 -24.20
N ASP A 266 8.82 -1.75 -24.83
CA ASP A 266 9.77 -0.65 -24.75
C ASP A 266 9.18 0.68 -25.26
N THR A 267 8.28 0.62 -26.26
CA THR A 267 7.58 1.77 -26.79
C THR A 267 6.68 2.41 -25.71
N ILE A 268 5.89 1.60 -25.04
CA ILE A 268 4.96 2.07 -24.01
C ILE A 268 5.71 2.49 -22.75
N LEU A 269 6.69 1.72 -22.30
CA LEU A 269 7.54 2.09 -21.16
C LEU A 269 8.18 3.48 -21.34
N LYS A 270 8.69 3.75 -22.54
CA LYS A 270 9.24 5.08 -22.88
C LYS A 270 8.17 6.17 -22.84
N ARG A 271 6.97 5.92 -23.34
CA ARG A 271 5.84 6.88 -23.29
C ARG A 271 5.37 7.10 -21.83
N MET A 272 5.41 6.07 -21.01
CA MET A 272 5.14 6.14 -19.58
C MET A 272 6.21 6.93 -18.79
N GLY A 273 7.35 7.26 -19.41
CA GLY A 273 8.48 7.89 -18.74
C GLY A 273 9.26 6.91 -17.84
N ARG A 274 9.11 5.59 -18.09
CA ARG A 274 9.90 4.55 -17.39
C ARG A 274 11.31 4.50 -17.96
N ARG A 275 12.25 4.12 -17.11
CA ARG A 275 13.69 4.09 -17.46
C ARG A 275 14.18 2.69 -17.78
N THR A 276 13.35 1.68 -17.62
CA THR A 276 13.61 0.27 -17.88
C THR A 276 13.13 -0.13 -19.27
N THR A 277 13.80 -1.11 -19.87
CA THR A 277 13.39 -1.82 -21.07
C THR A 277 12.89 -3.22 -20.72
N ARG A 278 12.23 -3.92 -21.68
CA ARG A 278 11.86 -5.35 -21.52
C ARG A 278 13.08 -6.20 -21.14
N ALA A 279 14.24 -5.93 -21.77
CA ALA A 279 15.47 -6.66 -21.46
C ALA A 279 15.96 -6.42 -20.02
N ASP A 280 15.89 -5.18 -19.51
CA ASP A 280 16.25 -4.86 -18.13
C ASP A 280 15.30 -5.55 -17.13
N LEU A 281 14.00 -5.56 -17.40
CA LEU A 281 13.01 -6.24 -16.58
C LEU A 281 13.25 -7.75 -16.54
N THR A 282 13.47 -8.37 -17.70
CA THR A 282 13.82 -9.79 -17.78
C THR A 282 15.08 -10.13 -16.98
N ALA A 283 16.12 -9.30 -17.11
CA ALA A 283 17.40 -9.51 -16.43
C ALA A 283 17.27 -9.41 -14.90
N ILE A 284 16.56 -8.41 -14.38
CA ILE A 284 16.40 -8.26 -12.92
C ILE A 284 15.53 -9.36 -12.33
N ILE A 285 14.45 -9.78 -13.00
CA ILE A 285 13.58 -10.87 -12.55
C ILE A 285 14.36 -12.19 -12.53
N ALA A 286 15.12 -12.50 -13.59
CA ALA A 286 15.96 -13.69 -13.67
C ALA A 286 16.99 -13.70 -12.54
N LYS A 287 17.67 -12.58 -12.30
CA LYS A 287 18.66 -12.43 -11.22
C LYS A 287 18.05 -12.65 -9.84
N LEU A 288 16.88 -12.05 -9.56
CA LEU A 288 16.19 -12.24 -8.28
C LEU A 288 15.87 -13.71 -8.04
N ARG A 289 15.37 -14.44 -9.04
CA ARG A 289 15.06 -15.87 -8.93
C ARG A 289 16.31 -16.77 -8.82
N GLU A 290 17.39 -16.40 -9.46
CA GLU A 290 18.68 -17.11 -9.32
C GLU A 290 19.25 -16.94 -7.91
N GLU A 291 19.24 -15.71 -7.38
CA GLU A 291 19.84 -15.41 -6.08
C GLU A 291 18.95 -15.84 -4.91
N ILE A 292 17.62 -15.79 -5.07
CA ILE A 292 16.62 -16.11 -4.05
C ILE A 292 15.58 -17.06 -4.69
N PRO A 293 15.83 -18.36 -4.74
CA PRO A 293 15.00 -19.31 -5.50
C PRO A 293 13.54 -19.44 -5.06
N ASP A 294 13.21 -19.06 -3.84
CA ASP A 294 11.86 -19.07 -3.27
C ASP A 294 11.22 -17.68 -3.24
N ILE A 295 11.81 -16.70 -3.94
CA ILE A 295 11.24 -15.33 -3.96
C ILE A 295 9.84 -15.32 -4.58
N CYS A 296 8.94 -14.61 -3.93
CA CYS A 296 7.63 -14.25 -4.44
C CYS A 296 7.71 -12.86 -5.09
N LEU A 297 7.43 -12.78 -6.37
CA LEU A 297 7.44 -11.53 -7.12
C LEU A 297 6.01 -11.07 -7.40
N ARG A 298 5.69 -9.89 -6.88
CA ARG A 298 4.45 -9.18 -7.18
C ARG A 298 4.73 -8.05 -8.15
N THR A 299 3.80 -7.81 -9.08
CA THR A 299 3.88 -6.68 -10.01
C THR A 299 2.53 -6.02 -10.20
N THR A 300 2.57 -4.84 -10.79
CA THR A 300 1.38 -4.08 -11.22
C THR A 300 1.58 -3.64 -12.66
N LEU A 301 0.52 -3.78 -13.46
CA LEU A 301 0.46 -3.37 -14.87
C LEU A 301 -0.62 -2.32 -15.08
N ILE A 302 -0.46 -1.55 -16.14
CA ILE A 302 -1.45 -0.62 -16.67
C ILE A 302 -1.75 -1.05 -18.11
N SER A 303 -3.01 -1.39 -18.39
CA SER A 303 -3.51 -1.72 -19.73
C SER A 303 -4.17 -0.51 -20.40
N GLY A 304 -4.11 -0.46 -21.70
CA GLY A 304 -4.75 0.62 -22.48
C GLY A 304 -4.11 1.99 -22.30
N PHE A 305 -2.79 2.03 -22.08
CA PHE A 305 -2.05 3.29 -22.03
C PHE A 305 -2.09 4.01 -23.40
N PRO A 306 -2.12 5.36 -23.48
CA PRO A 306 -2.16 6.09 -24.75
C PRO A 306 -1.10 5.62 -25.75
N GLY A 307 -1.55 5.17 -26.94
CA GLY A 307 -0.72 4.62 -28.01
C GLY A 307 -0.36 3.14 -27.87
N GLU A 308 -0.94 2.43 -26.90
CA GLU A 308 -0.86 0.97 -26.83
C GLU A 308 -1.71 0.37 -27.95
N THR A 309 -1.06 -0.28 -28.91
CA THR A 309 -1.72 -1.01 -30.00
C THR A 309 -1.93 -2.46 -29.59
N GLU A 310 -2.59 -3.24 -30.46
CA GLU A 310 -2.74 -4.68 -30.29
C GLU A 310 -1.38 -5.39 -30.15
N TRP A 311 -0.39 -4.93 -30.91
CA TRP A 311 0.96 -5.49 -30.85
C TRP A 311 1.61 -5.33 -29.45
N GLU A 312 1.55 -4.13 -28.87
CA GLU A 312 2.11 -3.91 -27.54
C GLU A 312 1.33 -4.65 -26.45
N HIS A 313 0.03 -4.85 -26.63
CA HIS A 313 -0.77 -5.68 -25.75
C HIS A 313 -0.38 -7.16 -25.84
N GLU A 314 -0.22 -7.71 -27.03
CA GLU A 314 0.29 -9.06 -27.24
C GLU A 314 1.70 -9.24 -26.64
N GLU A 315 2.61 -8.27 -26.82
CA GLU A 315 3.94 -8.27 -26.17
C GLU A 315 3.82 -8.34 -24.64
N LEU A 316 2.82 -7.67 -24.07
CA LEU A 316 2.61 -7.67 -22.62
C LEU A 316 2.08 -9.03 -22.13
N LEU A 317 1.13 -9.65 -22.84
CA LEU A 317 0.64 -11.00 -22.55
C LEU A 317 1.78 -12.03 -22.61
N GLU A 318 2.58 -12.02 -23.67
CA GLU A 318 3.76 -12.89 -23.79
C GLU A 318 4.73 -12.71 -22.62
N PHE A 319 4.97 -11.46 -22.21
CA PHE A 319 5.87 -11.17 -21.08
C PHE A 319 5.32 -11.68 -19.74
N VAL A 320 4.01 -11.56 -19.51
CA VAL A 320 3.36 -12.09 -18.31
C VAL A 320 3.48 -13.61 -18.26
N GLU A 321 3.25 -14.31 -19.38
CA GLU A 321 3.41 -15.75 -19.49
C GLU A 321 4.87 -16.19 -19.25
N GLU A 322 5.84 -15.53 -19.90
CA GLU A 322 7.27 -15.82 -19.74
C GLU A 322 7.76 -15.59 -18.31
N MET A 323 7.36 -14.45 -17.71
CA MET A 323 7.83 -14.10 -16.38
C MET A 323 7.07 -14.83 -15.28
N ALA A 324 5.84 -15.25 -15.51
CA ALA A 324 5.02 -15.98 -14.57
C ALA A 324 5.12 -15.42 -13.15
N PHE A 325 4.62 -14.20 -12.95
CA PHE A 325 4.63 -13.55 -11.65
C PHE A 325 3.80 -14.31 -10.61
N ASP A 326 4.20 -14.27 -9.35
CA ASP A 326 3.47 -14.92 -8.26
C ASP A 326 2.18 -14.19 -7.95
N ARG A 327 2.24 -12.87 -7.98
CA ARG A 327 1.12 -11.96 -7.77
C ARG A 327 1.17 -10.86 -8.83
N LEU A 328 0.02 -10.51 -9.41
CA LEU A 328 -0.07 -9.46 -10.42
C LEU A 328 -1.43 -8.80 -10.34
N GLY A 329 -1.45 -7.48 -10.37
CA GLY A 329 -2.66 -6.69 -10.53
C GLY A 329 -2.59 -5.85 -11.81
N VAL A 330 -3.70 -5.73 -12.52
CA VAL A 330 -3.82 -4.90 -13.73
C VAL A 330 -4.85 -3.80 -13.49
N PHE A 331 -4.47 -2.57 -13.80
CA PHE A 331 -5.37 -1.43 -13.83
C PHE A 331 -5.58 -0.97 -15.26
N ALA A 332 -6.81 -0.65 -15.63
CA ALA A 332 -7.07 0.13 -16.82
C ALA A 332 -6.45 1.53 -16.65
N TYR A 333 -5.87 2.08 -17.71
CA TYR A 333 -5.30 3.42 -17.65
C TYR A 333 -6.35 4.46 -17.31
N SER A 334 -6.18 5.15 -16.19
CA SER A 334 -7.01 6.27 -15.75
C SER A 334 -6.44 7.58 -16.28
N GLN A 335 -7.22 8.33 -17.06
CA GLN A 335 -6.82 9.62 -17.62
C GLN A 335 -6.91 10.73 -16.57
N GLU A 336 -5.84 10.89 -15.78
CA GLU A 336 -5.80 11.86 -14.70
C GLU A 336 -5.45 13.27 -15.20
N GLU A 337 -6.26 14.24 -14.84
CA GLU A 337 -6.04 15.66 -15.16
C GLU A 337 -4.62 16.11 -14.78
N ASP A 338 -4.08 17.01 -15.55
CA ASP A 338 -2.75 17.59 -15.35
C ASP A 338 -1.59 16.62 -15.46
N THR A 339 -1.80 15.38 -15.88
CA THR A 339 -0.71 14.46 -16.19
C THR A 339 -0.29 14.60 -17.65
N PRO A 340 1.00 14.41 -17.99
CA PRO A 340 1.42 14.39 -19.38
C PRO A 340 0.68 13.35 -20.24
N ALA A 341 0.37 12.18 -19.66
CA ALA A 341 -0.33 11.12 -20.38
C ALA A 341 -1.78 11.48 -20.74
N ALA A 342 -2.45 12.30 -19.93
CA ALA A 342 -3.80 12.77 -20.23
C ALA A 342 -3.87 13.68 -21.47
N LEU A 343 -2.74 14.31 -21.83
CA LEU A 343 -2.63 15.20 -22.99
C LEU A 343 -2.09 14.47 -24.24
N MET A 344 -1.76 13.20 -24.15
CA MET A 344 -1.31 12.42 -25.30
C MET A 344 -2.46 12.21 -26.26
N GLU A 345 -2.15 12.29 -27.54
CA GLU A 345 -3.02 11.77 -28.59
C GLU A 345 -3.09 10.23 -28.49
N GLU A 346 -3.93 9.58 -29.26
CA GLU A 346 -4.06 8.11 -29.28
C GLU A 346 -4.53 7.51 -27.97
N GLN A 347 -5.46 8.18 -27.27
CA GLN A 347 -6.16 7.61 -26.13
C GLN A 347 -6.89 6.32 -26.55
N VAL A 348 -6.80 5.30 -25.74
CA VAL A 348 -7.50 4.03 -25.95
C VAL A 348 -8.93 4.14 -25.39
N GLU A 349 -9.90 3.61 -26.11
CA GLU A 349 -11.30 3.59 -25.68
C GLU A 349 -11.46 2.76 -24.39
N GLU A 350 -12.36 3.20 -23.51
CA GLU A 350 -12.51 2.60 -22.17
C GLU A 350 -12.87 1.11 -22.22
N GLU A 351 -13.77 0.73 -23.15
CA GLU A 351 -14.16 -0.66 -23.35
C GLU A 351 -12.94 -1.54 -23.72
N LEU A 352 -12.05 -1.05 -24.56
CA LEU A 352 -10.84 -1.78 -24.97
C LEU A 352 -9.81 -1.87 -23.83
N LYS A 353 -9.70 -0.85 -22.98
CA LYS A 353 -8.83 -0.92 -21.79
C LYS A 353 -9.28 -2.02 -20.86
N GLU A 354 -10.60 -2.11 -20.59
CA GLU A 354 -11.18 -3.12 -19.71
C GLU A 354 -11.10 -4.53 -20.32
N GLU A 355 -11.27 -4.68 -21.63
CA GLU A 355 -11.08 -5.95 -22.34
C GLU A 355 -9.64 -6.45 -22.16
N ARG A 356 -8.64 -5.63 -22.46
CA ARG A 356 -7.23 -5.96 -22.27
C ARG A 356 -6.86 -6.23 -20.82
N ARG A 357 -7.44 -5.48 -19.87
CA ARG A 357 -7.28 -5.74 -18.45
C ARG A 357 -7.78 -7.13 -18.09
N ALA A 358 -8.96 -7.49 -18.58
CA ALA A 358 -9.58 -8.79 -18.31
C ALA A 358 -8.72 -9.94 -18.86
N GLU A 359 -8.20 -9.83 -20.08
CA GLU A 359 -7.32 -10.85 -20.69
C GLU A 359 -6.03 -11.07 -19.88
N LEU A 360 -5.37 -9.99 -19.45
CA LEU A 360 -4.18 -10.07 -18.59
C LEU A 360 -4.49 -10.71 -17.23
N MET A 361 -5.65 -10.38 -16.65
CA MET A 361 -6.07 -10.96 -15.38
C MET A 361 -6.45 -12.44 -15.50
N GLU A 362 -7.06 -12.87 -16.62
CA GLU A 362 -7.38 -14.27 -16.89
C GLU A 362 -6.10 -15.09 -17.04
N LEU A 363 -5.13 -14.62 -17.83
CA LEU A 363 -3.82 -15.26 -17.94
C LEU A 363 -3.11 -15.37 -16.58
N GLN A 364 -3.10 -14.28 -15.80
CA GLN A 364 -2.48 -14.31 -14.48
C GLN A 364 -3.20 -15.24 -13.51
N GLN A 365 -4.50 -15.39 -13.63
CA GLN A 365 -5.26 -16.32 -12.80
C GLN A 365 -4.78 -17.76 -13.01
N GLU A 366 -4.60 -18.21 -14.25
CA GLU A 366 -4.06 -19.52 -14.57
C GLU A 366 -2.66 -19.73 -13.96
N ILE A 367 -1.80 -18.72 -14.09
CA ILE A 367 -0.44 -18.74 -13.52
C ILE A 367 -0.50 -18.84 -11.99
N ALA A 368 -1.34 -18.03 -11.36
CA ALA A 368 -1.47 -17.99 -9.89
C ALA A 368 -1.98 -19.33 -9.34
N PHE A 369 -2.97 -19.95 -9.98
CA PHE A 369 -3.51 -21.24 -9.58
C PHE A 369 -2.48 -22.35 -9.69
N ALA A 370 -1.72 -22.41 -10.80
CA ALA A 370 -0.63 -23.36 -10.98
C ALA A 370 0.46 -23.19 -9.91
N LYS A 371 0.79 -21.95 -9.57
CA LYS A 371 1.75 -21.65 -8.49
C LYS A 371 1.22 -22.04 -7.11
N ALA A 372 -0.04 -21.78 -6.80
CA ALA A 372 -0.67 -22.22 -5.55
C ALA A 372 -0.64 -23.75 -5.44
N GLU A 373 -1.01 -24.49 -6.50
CA GLU A 373 -0.94 -25.94 -6.53
C GLU A 373 0.51 -26.47 -6.31
N SER A 374 1.51 -25.78 -6.85
CA SER A 374 2.93 -26.14 -6.67
C SER A 374 3.43 -26.04 -5.23
N MET A 375 2.67 -25.37 -4.36
CA MET A 375 2.99 -25.25 -2.92
C MET A 375 2.51 -26.46 -2.11
N VAL A 376 1.64 -27.32 -2.66
CA VAL A 376 1.12 -28.50 -1.97
C VAL A 376 2.27 -29.44 -1.61
N GLY A 377 2.27 -29.88 -0.36
CA GLY A 377 3.33 -30.73 0.23
C GLY A 377 4.49 -29.98 0.86
N ARG A 378 4.59 -28.66 0.66
CA ARG A 378 5.62 -27.81 1.34
C ARG A 378 5.19 -27.47 2.76
N THR A 379 6.18 -27.31 3.63
CA THR A 379 5.97 -26.75 4.97
C THR A 379 6.38 -25.29 4.98
N LEU A 380 5.47 -24.42 5.39
CA LEU A 380 5.65 -22.97 5.45
C LEU A 380 5.51 -22.47 6.90
N THR A 381 6.27 -21.44 7.23
CA THR A 381 5.96 -20.62 8.41
C THR A 381 4.87 -19.64 8.02
N VAL A 382 3.83 -19.55 8.81
CA VAL A 382 2.69 -18.65 8.60
C VAL A 382 2.42 -17.82 9.83
N MET A 383 1.89 -16.63 9.64
CA MET A 383 1.38 -15.77 10.71
C MET A 383 -0.14 -15.86 10.74
N ILE A 384 -0.69 -16.09 11.93
CA ILE A 384 -2.14 -16.16 12.13
C ILE A 384 -2.72 -14.75 12.04
N GLU A 385 -3.72 -14.56 11.16
CA GLU A 385 -4.49 -13.31 11.04
C GLU A 385 -5.68 -13.29 11.99
N GLY A 386 -6.38 -14.43 12.11
CA GLY A 386 -7.54 -14.53 12.98
C GLY A 386 -8.22 -15.90 12.90
N LYS A 387 -9.23 -16.09 13.77
CA LYS A 387 -10.08 -17.27 13.74
C LYS A 387 -11.25 -17.03 12.76
N VAL A 388 -11.60 -18.04 11.96
CA VAL A 388 -12.82 -18.01 11.14
C VAL A 388 -14.02 -18.07 12.07
N ALA A 389 -15.00 -17.19 11.84
CA ALA A 389 -16.20 -17.13 12.68
C ALA A 389 -16.96 -18.47 12.63
N ASP A 390 -17.34 -18.96 13.80
CA ASP A 390 -18.15 -20.18 13.99
C ASP A 390 -17.50 -21.49 13.46
N GLU A 391 -16.19 -21.48 13.15
CA GLU A 391 -15.46 -22.65 12.69
C GLU A 391 -14.21 -22.95 13.54
N ASP A 392 -13.77 -24.20 13.57
CA ASP A 392 -12.45 -24.58 14.10
C ASP A 392 -11.39 -24.44 13.00
N ALA A 393 -11.25 -23.22 12.52
CA ALA A 393 -10.33 -22.86 11.45
C ALA A 393 -9.73 -21.47 11.69
N TYR A 394 -8.57 -21.23 11.11
CA TYR A 394 -7.83 -19.97 11.18
C TYR A 394 -7.47 -19.50 9.78
N VAL A 395 -7.48 -18.17 9.62
CA VAL A 395 -6.88 -17.49 8.46
C VAL A 395 -5.45 -17.11 8.83
N ALA A 396 -4.54 -17.38 7.93
CA ALA A 396 -3.11 -17.07 8.09
C ALA A 396 -2.54 -16.51 6.79
N ARG A 397 -1.41 -15.83 6.87
CA ARG A 397 -0.60 -15.42 5.71
C ARG A 397 0.78 -16.06 5.75
N THR A 398 1.31 -16.31 4.57
CA THR A 398 2.70 -16.72 4.39
C THR A 398 3.60 -15.50 4.12
N TYR A 399 4.93 -15.72 4.07
CA TYR A 399 5.85 -14.67 3.61
C TYR A 399 5.54 -14.20 2.19
N ARG A 400 4.78 -14.97 1.41
CA ARG A 400 4.43 -14.72 0.02
C ARG A 400 3.23 -13.79 -0.16
N ASP A 401 2.57 -13.39 0.95
CA ASP A 401 1.28 -12.72 0.90
C ASP A 401 1.32 -11.42 1.70
N ALA A 402 1.16 -10.28 1.02
CA ALA A 402 0.92 -9.00 1.67
C ALA A 402 -0.56 -8.93 2.14
N PRO A 403 -0.84 -8.30 3.29
CA PRO A 403 -2.20 -8.22 3.81
C PRO A 403 -3.12 -7.46 2.86
N ASP A 404 -4.36 -7.92 2.77
CA ASP A 404 -5.49 -7.31 2.05
C ASP A 404 -5.35 -7.24 0.52
N VAL A 405 -4.24 -7.70 -0.05
CA VAL A 405 -3.99 -7.64 -1.51
C VAL A 405 -3.61 -8.97 -2.14
N ASP A 406 -3.10 -9.93 -1.35
CA ASP A 406 -2.70 -11.26 -1.84
C ASP A 406 -3.60 -12.36 -1.23
N GLY A 407 -3.25 -13.63 -1.43
CA GLY A 407 -4.01 -14.76 -0.93
C GLY A 407 -3.81 -15.06 0.57
N TYR A 408 -4.57 -16.02 1.06
CA TYR A 408 -4.52 -16.49 2.45
C TYR A 408 -4.15 -17.98 2.50
N LEU A 409 -3.86 -18.45 3.71
CA LEU A 409 -3.74 -19.86 4.02
C LEU A 409 -4.73 -20.22 5.13
N PHE A 410 -5.63 -21.16 4.85
CA PHE A 410 -6.64 -21.63 5.80
C PHE A 410 -6.13 -22.88 6.55
N ILE A 411 -6.29 -22.87 7.86
CA ILE A 411 -5.80 -23.93 8.76
C ILE A 411 -6.97 -24.48 9.56
N ALA A 412 -7.30 -25.75 9.37
CA ALA A 412 -8.22 -26.44 10.28
C ALA A 412 -7.46 -26.83 11.56
N SER A 413 -7.89 -26.33 12.71
CA SER A 413 -7.25 -26.63 14.00
C SER A 413 -8.17 -26.31 15.17
N ASP A 414 -8.17 -27.18 16.17
CA ASP A 414 -8.80 -27.00 17.48
C ASP A 414 -7.87 -26.32 18.53
N ALA A 415 -6.61 -26.07 18.15
CA ALA A 415 -5.67 -25.34 18.99
C ALA A 415 -6.12 -23.89 19.21
N THR A 416 -5.79 -23.31 20.36
CA THR A 416 -6.03 -21.89 20.62
C THR A 416 -4.83 -21.09 20.10
N LEU A 417 -5.04 -20.37 18.98
CA LEU A 417 -4.05 -19.48 18.35
C LEU A 417 -4.55 -18.04 18.42
N MET A 418 -3.61 -17.11 18.50
CA MET A 418 -3.90 -15.68 18.49
C MET A 418 -3.35 -15.02 17.23
N SER A 419 -3.97 -13.93 16.79
CA SER A 419 -3.44 -13.09 15.72
C SER A 419 -2.00 -12.66 16.03
N GLY A 420 -1.10 -12.83 15.06
CA GLY A 420 0.34 -12.59 15.23
C GLY A 420 1.16 -13.80 15.70
N ASP A 421 0.53 -14.94 16.04
CA ASP A 421 1.26 -16.18 16.31
C ASP A 421 1.87 -16.73 15.02
N PHE A 422 3.09 -17.28 15.13
CA PHE A 422 3.78 -17.94 14.03
C PHE A 422 3.78 -19.46 14.24
N VAL A 423 3.28 -20.17 13.24
CA VAL A 423 3.22 -21.64 13.27
C VAL A 423 3.77 -22.23 11.96
N LYS A 424 4.27 -23.45 12.02
CA LYS A 424 4.62 -24.22 10.83
C LYS A 424 3.41 -24.99 10.33
N VAL A 425 3.12 -24.84 9.05
CA VAL A 425 1.97 -25.46 8.39
C VAL A 425 2.43 -26.23 7.17
N LYS A 426 2.00 -27.49 7.07
CA LYS A 426 2.14 -28.27 5.87
C LYS A 426 0.95 -27.96 4.95
N VAL A 427 1.25 -27.47 3.75
CA VAL A 427 0.24 -27.21 2.73
C VAL A 427 -0.32 -28.54 2.22
N THR A 428 -1.62 -28.72 2.36
CA THR A 428 -2.33 -29.97 1.97
C THR A 428 -3.17 -29.80 0.71
N GLY A 429 -3.48 -28.56 0.34
CA GLY A 429 -4.27 -28.24 -0.85
C GLY A 429 -4.16 -26.76 -1.22
N SER A 430 -4.79 -26.42 -2.35
CA SER A 430 -5.01 -25.05 -2.79
C SER A 430 -6.44 -24.91 -3.28
N ASN A 431 -6.97 -23.70 -3.17
CA ASN A 431 -8.27 -23.33 -3.71
C ASN A 431 -8.12 -21.93 -4.35
N GLU A 432 -8.04 -21.89 -5.67
CA GLU A 432 -7.78 -20.67 -6.42
C GLU A 432 -6.49 -19.96 -5.97
N TYR A 433 -6.59 -18.79 -5.40
CA TYR A 433 -5.45 -18.00 -4.91
C TYR A 433 -4.97 -18.43 -3.52
N ASP A 434 -5.80 -19.17 -2.77
CA ASP A 434 -5.58 -19.49 -1.38
C ASP A 434 -4.98 -20.87 -1.19
N LEU A 435 -4.31 -21.06 -0.07
CA LEU A 435 -3.75 -22.34 0.34
C LEU A 435 -4.57 -22.94 1.49
N ILE A 436 -4.52 -24.26 1.59
CA ILE A 436 -5.10 -25.01 2.70
C ILE A 436 -3.99 -25.81 3.35
N GLY A 437 -3.94 -25.83 4.67
CA GLY A 437 -2.89 -26.55 5.37
C GLY A 437 -3.26 -27.06 6.75
N GLU A 438 -2.36 -27.82 7.33
CA GLU A 438 -2.47 -28.38 8.66
C GLU A 438 -1.22 -28.03 9.48
N ILE A 439 -1.39 -27.76 10.76
CA ILE A 439 -0.26 -27.43 11.68
C ILE A 439 0.67 -28.65 11.75
N GLU A 440 1.95 -28.40 11.48
CA GLU A 440 2.99 -29.42 11.67
C GLU A 440 3.44 -29.40 13.13
N TYR A 441 2.94 -30.37 13.93
CA TYR A 441 3.38 -30.54 15.30
C TYR A 441 4.79 -31.16 15.30
N GLU A 442 5.81 -30.43 15.77
CA GLU A 442 7.09 -31.04 16.08
C GLU A 442 6.88 -32.00 17.29
N PHE A 443 6.90 -33.29 17.04
CA PHE A 443 7.02 -34.27 18.12
C PHE A 443 8.39 -34.07 18.77
N THR A 444 8.45 -33.27 19.82
CA THR A 444 9.60 -33.28 20.73
C THR A 444 9.64 -34.66 21.37
N LYS A 445 10.60 -35.49 20.96
CA LYS A 445 10.96 -36.74 21.64
C LYS A 445 11.65 -36.48 22.97
#